data_35deaaf8b801cffc4fd8e5a240ee963a
#
_entry.id   35deaaf8b801cffc4fd8e5a240ee963a
#
_cell.length_a   1.000
_cell.length_b   1.000
_cell.length_c   1.000
_cell.angle_alpha   90.00
_cell.angle_beta   90.00
_cell.angle_gamma   90.00
#
_symmetry.space_group_name_H-M   'P 1'
#
loop_
_entity.id
_entity.type
_entity.pdbx_description
1 polymer ?
#
loop_
_entity_poly.entity_id
_entity_poly.type
_entity_poly.pdbx_seq_one_letter_code
_entity_poly.pdbx_strand_id
1 'polypeptide(L)'
;VLKKILIANRGEIAVRVIRACQEMGIATVAVYSDLDRDALHVRLADEAYALGGTTAAESYLNTELILDVIERSGADGVHPGYGFFSENTDFARAITERGVTFIGPPPGAIEIMGDKVSSRIAAQAAGVNGVPGTTEFLNDASEVIAFGKAHGWPVAIKAAYGGGGRGMRVVRSEDEAAEAFDSARSEALKGFGRDECYVERYLTWPRHIEMQIIGDTHGNCVWIAERDCSAQRRHQKLVEESPAPNFPPEIRQAMGEAAVTVARACGYFNAGTVEFLFQDGEFYFLEMNTRLQVEHPVTEMVSGIDLVAEQIRVASGLPLSFTQESIELSGHAIEIRINAEDPAQGKFLPSPGHITTLVPPAGFGTRWDGGYESGDTVSQYYDNLVGKLICWGSDRETAIRRTLRALREFRIEGISTTIPADLAILEHQDFVDGIHSTKWVEDTLDLSNVGSTATVADGESEAKVQRDVDVEVNGKRFSVKVFVPESQAGAVVAGGAAGGASRPRRSGGSGGAGAGGGSG
;
A
#
# COMPACT_ATOMS: atom_id res chain seq x y z
N VAL A 1 7.18 -18.12 -25.80
CA VAL A 1 6.23 -17.15 -25.23
C VAL A 1 5.12 -17.92 -24.53
N LEU A 2 4.85 -17.56 -23.27
CA LEU A 2 3.80 -18.17 -22.47
C LEU A 2 2.43 -17.92 -23.10
N LYS A 3 1.52 -18.89 -23.01
CA LYS A 3 0.20 -18.85 -23.64
C LYS A 3 -0.94 -18.81 -22.63
N LYS A 4 -0.75 -19.41 -21.46
CA LYS A 4 -1.75 -19.49 -20.41
C LYS A 4 -1.08 -19.39 -19.03
N ILE A 5 -1.44 -18.38 -18.26
CA ILE A 5 -0.84 -18.11 -16.96
C ILE A 5 -1.88 -18.32 -15.85
N LEU A 6 -1.53 -19.15 -14.88
CA LEU A 6 -2.26 -19.26 -13.62
C LEU A 6 -1.74 -18.18 -12.65
N ILE A 7 -2.66 -17.42 -12.08
CA ILE A 7 -2.35 -16.40 -11.08
C ILE A 7 -2.58 -17.01 -9.69
N ALA A 8 -1.48 -17.35 -9.01
CA ALA A 8 -1.52 -17.98 -7.68
C ALA A 8 -1.66 -16.92 -6.58
N ASN A 9 -2.67 -16.09 -6.70
CA ASN A 9 -2.94 -14.99 -5.76
C ASN A 9 -4.41 -14.56 -5.86
N ARG A 10 -4.78 -13.56 -5.09
CA ARG A 10 -6.12 -12.97 -5.01
C ARG A 10 -6.05 -11.44 -4.95
N GLY A 11 -7.23 -10.79 -4.91
CA GLY A 11 -7.35 -9.35 -4.67
C GLY A 11 -6.76 -8.51 -5.80
N GLU A 12 -6.28 -7.32 -5.46
CA GLU A 12 -5.84 -6.33 -6.44
C GLU A 12 -4.66 -6.84 -7.30
N ILE A 13 -3.73 -7.59 -6.71
CA ILE A 13 -2.57 -8.08 -7.46
C ILE A 13 -2.97 -9.13 -8.50
N ALA A 14 -3.93 -9.99 -8.19
CA ALA A 14 -4.45 -10.93 -9.17
C ALA A 14 -5.12 -10.19 -10.34
N VAL A 15 -5.92 -9.17 -10.05
CA VAL A 15 -6.52 -8.29 -11.08
C VAL A 15 -5.44 -7.60 -11.92
N ARG A 16 -4.39 -7.08 -11.28
CA ARG A 16 -3.27 -6.43 -11.97
C ARG A 16 -2.58 -7.35 -12.97
N VAL A 17 -2.29 -8.58 -12.56
CA VAL A 17 -1.65 -9.58 -13.42
C VAL A 17 -2.59 -10.04 -14.54
N ILE A 18 -3.86 -10.28 -14.25
CA ILE A 18 -4.87 -10.66 -15.25
C ILE A 18 -4.94 -9.59 -16.36
N ARG A 19 -5.01 -8.31 -16.00
CA ARG A 19 -5.03 -7.21 -16.98
C ARG A 19 -3.79 -7.20 -17.87
N ALA A 20 -2.61 -7.37 -17.31
CA ALA A 20 -1.37 -7.44 -18.09
C ALA A 20 -1.38 -8.63 -19.05
N CYS A 21 -1.83 -9.82 -18.61
CA CYS A 21 -1.96 -10.99 -19.47
C CYS A 21 -2.94 -10.74 -20.63
N GLN A 22 -4.10 -10.15 -20.35
CA GLN A 22 -5.11 -9.84 -21.36
C GLN A 22 -4.57 -8.86 -22.42
N GLU A 23 -3.87 -7.82 -22.00
CA GLU A 23 -3.22 -6.85 -22.90
C GLU A 23 -2.11 -7.49 -23.76
N MET A 24 -1.48 -8.55 -23.26
CA MET A 24 -0.49 -9.35 -23.99
C MET A 24 -1.09 -10.49 -24.84
N GLY A 25 -2.41 -10.68 -24.80
CA GLY A 25 -3.10 -11.77 -25.51
C GLY A 25 -2.82 -13.14 -24.91
N ILE A 26 -2.55 -13.22 -23.60
CA ILE A 26 -2.27 -14.45 -22.86
C ILE A 26 -3.51 -14.85 -22.05
N ALA A 27 -3.91 -16.11 -22.16
CA ALA A 27 -5.05 -16.65 -21.42
C ALA A 27 -4.76 -16.70 -19.91
N THR A 28 -5.78 -16.48 -19.09
CA THR A 28 -5.66 -16.34 -17.64
C THR A 28 -6.46 -17.40 -16.88
N VAL A 29 -5.86 -17.94 -15.83
CA VAL A 29 -6.47 -18.90 -14.92
C VAL A 29 -6.44 -18.32 -13.51
N ALA A 30 -7.60 -18.05 -12.93
CA ALA A 30 -7.75 -17.66 -11.54
C ALA A 30 -7.98 -18.88 -10.65
N VAL A 31 -7.55 -18.77 -9.40
CA VAL A 31 -7.87 -19.69 -8.30
C VAL A 31 -8.58 -18.94 -7.20
N TYR A 32 -9.47 -19.60 -6.45
CA TYR A 32 -10.23 -18.92 -5.41
C TYR A 32 -10.63 -19.85 -4.27
N SER A 33 -10.61 -19.30 -3.05
CA SER A 33 -11.24 -19.89 -1.87
C SER A 33 -12.77 -19.74 -1.94
N ASP A 34 -13.49 -20.39 -1.05
CA ASP A 34 -14.96 -20.27 -1.00
C ASP A 34 -15.42 -18.83 -0.77
N LEU A 35 -14.65 -18.02 -0.03
CA LEU A 35 -14.95 -16.61 0.22
C LEU A 35 -14.77 -15.72 -1.02
N ASP A 36 -13.89 -16.09 -1.91
CA ASP A 36 -13.55 -15.30 -3.11
C ASP A 36 -14.27 -15.78 -4.38
N ARG A 37 -15.28 -16.65 -4.26
CA ARG A 37 -16.01 -17.23 -5.41
C ARG A 37 -16.47 -16.17 -6.42
N ASP A 38 -16.98 -15.05 -5.93
CA ASP A 38 -17.52 -13.96 -6.75
C ASP A 38 -16.57 -12.75 -6.82
N ALA A 39 -15.31 -12.90 -6.40
CA ALA A 39 -14.33 -11.83 -6.38
C ALA A 39 -14.01 -11.30 -7.79
N LEU A 40 -13.59 -10.05 -7.87
CA LEU A 40 -13.29 -9.38 -9.14
C LEU A 40 -12.28 -10.15 -9.99
N HIS A 41 -11.20 -10.68 -9.40
CA HIS A 41 -10.18 -11.42 -10.14
C HIS A 41 -10.74 -12.72 -10.76
N VAL A 42 -11.71 -13.36 -10.11
CA VAL A 42 -12.39 -14.56 -10.64
C VAL A 42 -13.25 -14.22 -11.86
N ARG A 43 -13.97 -13.09 -11.78
CA ARG A 43 -14.84 -12.63 -12.87
C ARG A 43 -14.07 -12.16 -14.11
N LEU A 44 -12.85 -11.63 -13.92
CA LEU A 44 -12.02 -11.09 -15.01
C LEU A 44 -11.18 -12.14 -15.72
N ALA A 45 -10.87 -13.27 -15.09
CA ALA A 45 -10.06 -14.32 -15.68
C ALA A 45 -10.84 -15.11 -16.75
N ASP A 46 -10.13 -15.70 -17.72
CA ASP A 46 -10.74 -16.56 -18.75
C ASP A 46 -11.26 -17.88 -18.17
N GLU A 47 -10.52 -18.44 -17.20
CA GLU A 47 -10.89 -19.65 -16.47
C GLU A 47 -10.72 -19.40 -14.95
N ALA A 48 -11.52 -20.06 -14.12
CA ALA A 48 -11.40 -20.00 -12.68
C ALA A 48 -11.67 -21.37 -12.04
N TYR A 49 -10.85 -21.70 -11.03
CA TYR A 49 -10.92 -22.99 -10.34
C TYR A 49 -11.03 -22.81 -8.84
N ALA A 50 -12.00 -23.48 -8.24
CA ALA A 50 -12.19 -23.49 -6.80
C ALA A 50 -11.07 -24.28 -6.11
N LEU A 51 -10.45 -23.68 -5.09
CA LEU A 51 -9.54 -24.36 -4.18
C LEU A 51 -10.29 -24.96 -2.97
N GLY A 52 -11.48 -24.43 -2.68
CA GLY A 52 -12.22 -24.73 -1.45
C GLY A 52 -11.61 -24.06 -0.23
N GLY A 53 -12.24 -24.27 0.93
CA GLY A 53 -11.76 -23.74 2.19
C GLY A 53 -11.98 -22.24 2.38
N THR A 54 -11.70 -21.78 3.59
CA THR A 54 -11.91 -20.39 4.01
C THR A 54 -10.59 -19.66 4.23
N THR A 55 -9.65 -20.28 4.94
CA THR A 55 -8.36 -19.69 5.29
C THR A 55 -7.35 -19.78 4.14
N ALA A 56 -6.30 -18.99 4.22
CA ALA A 56 -5.20 -19.08 3.25
C ALA A 56 -4.52 -20.47 3.26
N ALA A 57 -4.35 -21.07 4.44
CA ALA A 57 -3.74 -22.40 4.57
C ALA A 57 -4.57 -23.50 3.89
N GLU A 58 -5.89 -23.38 3.90
CA GLU A 58 -6.81 -24.32 3.25
C GLU A 58 -6.86 -24.13 1.74
N SER A 59 -6.47 -22.98 1.21
CA SER A 59 -6.67 -22.58 -0.18
C SER A 59 -5.39 -22.07 -0.85
N TYR A 60 -5.10 -20.78 -0.80
CA TYR A 60 -4.00 -20.11 -1.52
C TYR A 60 -2.60 -20.56 -1.11
N LEU A 61 -2.43 -21.12 0.10
CA LEU A 61 -1.18 -21.68 0.62
C LEU A 61 -1.18 -23.22 0.60
N ASN A 62 -2.07 -23.83 -0.17
CA ASN A 62 -2.09 -25.27 -0.38
C ASN A 62 -1.46 -25.61 -1.74
N THR A 63 -0.20 -26.05 -1.69
CA THR A 63 0.58 -26.36 -2.90
C THR A 63 -0.08 -27.41 -3.76
N GLU A 64 -0.58 -28.50 -3.19
CA GLU A 64 -1.17 -29.62 -3.93
C GLU A 64 -2.41 -29.20 -4.72
N LEU A 65 -3.26 -28.36 -4.11
CA LEU A 65 -4.45 -27.83 -4.82
C LEU A 65 -4.07 -26.95 -6.01
N ILE A 66 -3.04 -26.10 -5.86
CA ILE A 66 -2.59 -25.25 -6.95
C ILE A 66 -1.94 -26.08 -8.06
N LEU A 67 -1.14 -27.08 -7.72
CA LEU A 67 -0.54 -28.00 -8.69
C LEU A 67 -1.60 -28.78 -9.47
N ASP A 68 -2.67 -29.25 -8.82
CA ASP A 68 -3.82 -29.89 -9.48
C ASP A 68 -4.48 -28.94 -10.50
N VAL A 69 -4.67 -27.67 -10.13
CA VAL A 69 -5.25 -26.67 -11.06
C VAL A 69 -4.33 -26.40 -12.24
N ILE A 70 -3.01 -26.36 -12.05
CA ILE A 70 -2.05 -26.21 -13.15
C ILE A 70 -2.21 -27.35 -14.15
N GLU A 71 -2.26 -28.59 -13.68
CA GLU A 71 -2.44 -29.77 -14.53
C GLU A 71 -3.77 -29.73 -15.28
N ARG A 72 -4.87 -29.46 -14.58
CA ARG A 72 -6.23 -29.43 -15.16
C ARG A 72 -6.43 -28.30 -16.16
N SER A 73 -5.87 -27.12 -15.89
CA SER A 73 -6.00 -25.95 -16.77
C SER A 73 -5.04 -25.98 -17.95
N GLY A 74 -3.95 -26.74 -17.86
CA GLY A 74 -2.87 -26.73 -18.83
C GLY A 74 -2.11 -25.39 -18.87
N ALA A 75 -2.05 -24.66 -17.76
CA ALA A 75 -1.27 -23.44 -17.66
C ALA A 75 0.22 -23.74 -17.85
N ASP A 76 0.90 -22.94 -18.67
CA ASP A 76 2.33 -23.08 -18.96
C ASP A 76 3.19 -22.09 -18.14
N GLY A 77 2.55 -21.17 -17.42
CA GLY A 77 3.19 -20.25 -16.48
C GLY A 77 2.36 -20.03 -15.21
N VAL A 78 3.04 -19.67 -14.12
CA VAL A 78 2.44 -19.31 -12.85
C VAL A 78 2.99 -17.98 -12.37
N HIS A 79 2.12 -17.00 -12.13
CA HIS A 79 2.48 -15.73 -11.53
C HIS A 79 2.07 -15.73 -10.04
N PRO A 80 3.01 -15.61 -9.10
CA PRO A 80 2.69 -15.69 -7.67
C PRO A 80 2.19 -14.35 -7.09
N GLY A 81 2.29 -13.24 -7.81
CA GLY A 81 2.04 -11.90 -7.27
C GLY A 81 3.02 -11.53 -6.17
N TYR A 82 2.51 -11.04 -5.06
CA TYR A 82 3.23 -10.82 -3.81
C TYR A 82 2.48 -11.47 -2.63
N GLY A 83 3.18 -11.71 -1.51
CA GLY A 83 2.63 -12.50 -0.42
C GLY A 83 2.47 -13.98 -0.80
N PHE A 84 1.74 -14.74 -0.03
CA PHE A 84 1.51 -16.18 -0.23
C PHE A 84 2.79 -16.94 -0.63
N PHE A 85 2.81 -17.53 -1.84
CA PHE A 85 3.95 -18.32 -2.33
C PHE A 85 5.02 -17.53 -3.09
N SER A 86 4.89 -16.22 -3.19
CA SER A 86 5.80 -15.41 -4.04
C SER A 86 7.28 -15.50 -3.66
N GLU A 87 7.58 -15.77 -2.40
CA GLU A 87 8.96 -15.93 -1.86
C GLU A 87 9.19 -17.34 -1.27
N ASN A 88 8.42 -18.33 -1.73
CA ASN A 88 8.53 -19.70 -1.27
C ASN A 88 9.36 -20.53 -2.24
N THR A 89 10.56 -20.94 -1.80
CA THR A 89 11.51 -21.71 -2.60
C THR A 89 10.96 -23.06 -3.03
N ASP A 90 10.28 -23.77 -2.14
CA ASP A 90 9.76 -25.12 -2.42
C ASP A 90 8.63 -25.08 -3.44
N PHE A 91 7.76 -24.07 -3.36
CA PHE A 91 6.71 -23.84 -4.37
C PHE A 91 7.30 -23.52 -5.74
N ALA A 92 8.25 -22.58 -5.82
CA ALA A 92 8.92 -22.25 -7.07
C ALA A 92 9.62 -23.46 -7.68
N ARG A 93 10.28 -24.29 -6.86
CA ARG A 93 10.92 -25.54 -7.29
C ARG A 93 9.91 -26.55 -7.78
N ALA A 94 8.81 -26.75 -7.07
CA ALA A 94 7.75 -27.67 -7.46
C ALA A 94 7.11 -27.32 -8.82
N ILE A 95 6.99 -26.04 -9.12
CA ILE A 95 6.49 -25.53 -10.41
C ILE A 95 7.51 -25.83 -11.52
N THR A 96 8.76 -25.45 -11.33
CA THR A 96 9.82 -25.60 -12.34
C THR A 96 10.15 -27.05 -12.66
N GLU A 97 10.14 -27.93 -11.67
CA GLU A 97 10.36 -29.38 -11.86
C GLU A 97 9.26 -30.04 -12.71
N ARG A 98 8.07 -29.46 -12.79
CA ARG A 98 6.98 -29.90 -13.67
C ARG A 98 7.07 -29.35 -15.10
N GLY A 99 8.13 -28.59 -15.41
CA GLY A 99 8.29 -27.97 -16.71
C GLY A 99 7.36 -26.78 -16.94
N VAL A 100 6.76 -26.23 -15.87
CA VAL A 100 5.95 -25.01 -15.88
C VAL A 100 6.81 -23.83 -15.47
N THR A 101 6.62 -22.68 -16.10
CA THR A 101 7.42 -21.48 -15.81
C THR A 101 6.91 -20.78 -14.55
N PHE A 102 7.78 -20.67 -13.55
CA PHE A 102 7.54 -19.76 -12.41
C PHE A 102 7.93 -18.33 -12.83
N ILE A 103 6.96 -17.41 -12.82
CA ILE A 103 7.20 -16.00 -13.18
C ILE A 103 7.74 -15.27 -11.96
N GLY A 104 9.04 -15.30 -11.83
CA GLY A 104 9.79 -14.80 -10.71
C GLY A 104 11.25 -15.23 -10.81
N PRO A 105 12.03 -15.03 -9.74
CA PRO A 105 13.44 -15.41 -9.71
C PRO A 105 13.61 -16.94 -9.61
N PRO A 106 14.83 -17.44 -9.86
CA PRO A 106 15.12 -18.85 -9.71
C PRO A 106 15.03 -19.26 -8.23
N PRO A 107 14.63 -20.52 -7.92
CA PRO A 107 14.50 -20.99 -6.53
C PRO A 107 15.73 -20.77 -5.67
N GLY A 108 16.94 -20.92 -6.22
CA GLY A 108 18.19 -20.69 -5.50
C GLY A 108 18.38 -19.24 -5.04
N ALA A 109 17.94 -18.27 -5.83
CA ALA A 109 17.99 -16.85 -5.44
C ALA A 109 16.98 -16.54 -4.32
N ILE A 110 15.79 -17.15 -4.37
CA ILE A 110 14.78 -17.02 -3.31
C ILE A 110 15.36 -17.59 -1.99
N GLU A 111 16.01 -18.75 -2.06
CA GLU A 111 16.58 -19.41 -0.89
C GLU A 111 17.68 -18.56 -0.24
N ILE A 112 18.62 -18.02 -1.02
CA ILE A 112 19.71 -17.18 -0.52
C ILE A 112 19.17 -15.87 0.09
N MET A 113 18.24 -15.21 -0.58
CA MET A 113 17.75 -13.89 -0.18
C MET A 113 16.61 -13.94 0.84
N GLY A 114 15.89 -15.07 0.94
CA GLY A 114 14.79 -15.25 1.89
C GLY A 114 15.25 -15.42 3.34
N ASP A 115 16.49 -15.85 3.57
CA ASP A 115 17.10 -15.91 4.90
C ASP A 115 17.88 -14.63 5.20
N LYS A 116 17.55 -13.95 6.31
CA LYS A 116 18.17 -12.67 6.68
C LYS A 116 19.68 -12.75 6.86
N VAL A 117 20.19 -13.84 7.40
CA VAL A 117 21.63 -14.02 7.61
C VAL A 117 22.33 -14.28 6.28
N SER A 118 21.80 -15.21 5.49
CA SER A 118 22.35 -15.56 4.17
C SER A 118 22.33 -14.36 3.22
N SER A 119 21.26 -13.56 3.21
CA SER A 119 21.15 -12.38 2.36
C SER A 119 22.16 -11.30 2.74
N ARG A 120 22.39 -11.06 4.03
CA ARG A 120 23.41 -10.11 4.50
C ARG A 120 24.82 -10.57 4.16
N ILE A 121 25.10 -11.86 4.32
CA ILE A 121 26.40 -12.44 3.93
C ILE A 121 26.63 -12.29 2.42
N ALA A 122 25.62 -12.62 1.62
CA ALA A 122 25.71 -12.49 0.16
C ALA A 122 25.91 -11.05 -0.28
N ALA A 123 25.17 -10.10 0.30
CA ALA A 123 25.33 -8.67 0.01
C ALA A 123 26.72 -8.17 0.43
N GLN A 124 27.20 -8.53 1.62
CA GLN A 124 28.52 -8.14 2.11
C GLN A 124 29.64 -8.71 1.24
N ALA A 125 29.54 -9.97 0.82
CA ALA A 125 30.49 -10.60 -0.10
C ALA A 125 30.53 -9.89 -1.46
N ALA A 126 29.40 -9.30 -1.88
CA ALA A 126 29.30 -8.47 -3.08
C ALA A 126 29.76 -6.99 -2.86
N GLY A 127 30.23 -6.66 -1.66
CA GLY A 127 30.68 -5.30 -1.32
C GLY A 127 29.57 -4.33 -0.91
N VAL A 128 28.36 -4.82 -0.66
CA VAL A 128 27.20 -4.03 -0.23
C VAL A 128 26.93 -4.30 1.24
N ASN A 129 27.25 -3.34 2.09
CA ASN A 129 27.22 -3.53 3.53
C ASN A 129 25.86 -3.15 4.13
N GLY A 130 25.45 -3.90 5.17
CA GLY A 130 24.37 -3.52 6.06
C GLY A 130 24.81 -2.49 7.11
N VAL A 131 23.89 -2.13 8.00
CA VAL A 131 24.22 -1.29 9.16
C VAL A 131 25.38 -1.93 9.93
N PRO A 132 26.45 -1.19 10.26
CA PRO A 132 27.58 -1.72 11.01
C PRO A 132 27.13 -2.40 12.31
N GLY A 133 27.59 -3.60 12.56
CA GLY A 133 27.23 -4.38 13.73
C GLY A 133 28.26 -5.48 13.99
N THR A 134 28.23 -6.08 15.19
CA THR A 134 29.06 -7.23 15.52
C THR A 134 28.53 -8.49 14.84
N THR A 135 29.43 -9.35 14.40
CA THR A 135 29.11 -10.67 13.82
C THR A 135 29.03 -11.74 14.88
N GLU A 136 29.63 -11.50 16.04
CA GLU A 136 29.64 -12.39 17.18
C GLU A 136 28.77 -11.83 18.31
N PHE A 137 28.34 -12.72 19.20
CA PHE A 137 27.56 -12.32 20.37
C PHE A 137 28.45 -11.60 21.39
N LEU A 138 27.87 -10.63 22.07
CA LEU A 138 28.53 -9.84 23.09
C LEU A 138 28.78 -10.69 24.35
N ASN A 139 29.98 -10.62 24.89
CA ASN A 139 30.31 -11.23 26.15
C ASN A 139 30.08 -10.30 27.35
N ASP A 140 30.38 -9.02 27.17
CA ASP A 140 30.21 -7.99 28.19
C ASP A 140 30.00 -6.59 27.61
N ALA A 141 29.71 -5.63 28.50
CA ALA A 141 29.43 -4.25 28.13
C ALA A 141 30.67 -3.51 27.55
N SER A 142 31.89 -3.99 27.77
CA SER A 142 33.09 -3.34 27.24
C SER A 142 33.15 -3.42 25.71
N GLU A 143 32.58 -4.50 25.14
CA GLU A 143 32.48 -4.66 23.69
C GLU A 143 31.48 -3.67 23.09
N VAL A 144 30.38 -3.35 23.79
CA VAL A 144 29.44 -2.29 23.41
C VAL A 144 30.13 -0.94 23.39
N ILE A 145 30.94 -0.65 24.43
CA ILE A 145 31.71 0.59 24.54
C ILE A 145 32.73 0.71 23.40
N ALA A 146 33.49 -0.37 23.15
CA ALA A 146 34.46 -0.42 22.06
C ALA A 146 33.78 -0.18 20.69
N PHE A 147 32.64 -0.80 20.46
CA PHE A 147 31.86 -0.62 19.25
C PHE A 147 31.36 0.83 19.08
N GLY A 148 30.79 1.41 20.15
CA GLY A 148 30.33 2.81 20.16
C GLY A 148 31.44 3.81 19.89
N LYS A 149 32.65 3.58 20.42
CA LYS A 149 33.83 4.40 20.14
C LYS A 149 34.32 4.28 18.69
N ALA A 150 34.21 3.10 18.11
CA ALA A 150 34.65 2.84 16.72
C ALA A 150 33.67 3.34 15.66
N HIS A 151 32.35 3.21 15.89
CA HIS A 151 31.31 3.46 14.91
C HIS A 151 30.41 4.67 15.21
N GLY A 152 30.62 5.33 16.35
CA GLY A 152 29.79 6.46 16.82
C GLY A 152 28.56 6.03 17.62
N TRP A 153 28.08 6.96 18.44
CA TRP A 153 26.86 6.83 19.24
C TRP A 153 25.66 7.51 18.53
N PRO A 154 24.42 7.07 18.75
CA PRO A 154 24.00 5.95 19.59
C PRO A 154 24.20 4.59 18.90
N VAL A 155 24.23 3.54 19.72
CA VAL A 155 24.22 2.15 19.28
C VAL A 155 23.01 1.40 19.82
N ALA A 156 22.64 0.28 19.23
CA ALA A 156 21.56 -0.58 19.71
C ALA A 156 22.09 -1.96 20.09
N ILE A 157 21.79 -2.40 21.30
CA ILE A 157 21.98 -3.80 21.72
C ILE A 157 20.70 -4.55 21.37
N LYS A 158 20.83 -5.66 20.66
CA LYS A 158 19.70 -6.46 20.18
C LYS A 158 19.84 -7.91 20.62
N ALA A 159 18.72 -8.49 21.07
CA ALA A 159 18.63 -9.94 21.29
C ALA A 159 18.78 -10.69 19.97
N ALA A 160 19.65 -11.70 19.93
CA ALA A 160 19.94 -12.47 18.72
C ALA A 160 18.71 -13.22 18.17
N TYR A 161 17.83 -13.65 19.05
CA TYR A 161 16.61 -14.41 18.73
C TYR A 161 15.34 -13.57 18.90
N GLY A 162 15.47 -12.24 19.04
CA GLY A 162 14.39 -11.28 19.14
C GLY A 162 13.88 -10.81 17.78
N GLY A 163 12.67 -10.24 17.78
CA GLY A 163 12.07 -9.64 16.60
C GLY A 163 11.06 -8.54 16.96
N GLY A 164 10.73 -7.67 16.00
CA GLY A 164 9.73 -6.62 16.19
C GLY A 164 10.09 -5.56 17.24
N GLY A 165 11.39 -5.29 17.47
CA GLY A 165 11.85 -4.32 18.46
C GLY A 165 11.89 -4.84 19.91
N ARG A 166 11.45 -6.05 20.17
CA ARG A 166 11.57 -6.67 21.50
C ARG A 166 13.00 -7.14 21.74
N GLY A 167 13.51 -6.87 22.93
CA GLY A 167 14.91 -7.20 23.29
C GLY A 167 15.91 -6.25 22.64
N MET A 168 15.52 -4.99 22.36
CA MET A 168 16.41 -3.95 21.87
C MET A 168 16.55 -2.84 22.92
N ARG A 169 17.80 -2.41 23.15
CA ARG A 169 18.14 -1.24 24.00
C ARG A 169 19.02 -0.28 23.23
N VAL A 170 18.59 0.97 23.18
CA VAL A 170 19.40 2.05 22.60
C VAL A 170 20.32 2.61 23.66
N VAL A 171 21.60 2.71 23.33
CA VAL A 171 22.69 3.21 24.20
C VAL A 171 23.24 4.47 23.58
N ARG A 172 23.10 5.59 24.27
CA ARG A 172 23.45 6.93 23.74
C ARG A 172 24.86 7.36 24.08
N SER A 173 25.44 6.77 25.12
CA SER A 173 26.79 7.08 25.61
C SER A 173 27.44 5.88 26.30
N GLU A 174 28.74 5.99 26.53
CA GLU A 174 29.53 4.97 27.26
C GLU A 174 28.95 4.67 28.65
N ASP A 175 28.45 5.67 29.35
CA ASP A 175 27.93 5.53 30.70
C ASP A 175 26.67 4.69 30.81
N GLU A 176 25.88 4.61 29.72
CA GLU A 176 24.65 3.79 29.64
C GLU A 176 24.91 2.33 29.29
N ALA A 177 26.11 1.98 28.80
CA ALA A 177 26.36 0.70 28.15
C ALA A 177 26.18 -0.51 29.08
N ALA A 178 26.66 -0.43 30.32
CA ALA A 178 26.60 -1.54 31.26
C ALA A 178 25.14 -1.88 31.64
N GLU A 179 24.36 -0.88 32.06
CA GLU A 179 22.96 -1.06 32.44
C GLU A 179 22.12 -1.55 31.26
N ALA A 180 22.33 -0.97 30.07
CA ALA A 180 21.62 -1.38 28.85
C ALA A 180 21.93 -2.80 28.43
N PHE A 181 23.18 -3.24 28.56
CA PHE A 181 23.60 -4.61 28.25
C PHE A 181 22.94 -5.63 29.17
N ASP A 182 23.00 -5.40 30.49
CA ASP A 182 22.37 -6.28 31.48
C ASP A 182 20.84 -6.35 31.28
N SER A 183 20.22 -5.21 31.01
CA SER A 183 18.79 -5.11 30.73
C SER A 183 18.40 -5.89 29.46
N ALA A 184 19.16 -5.72 28.37
CA ALA A 184 18.90 -6.42 27.10
C ALA A 184 19.01 -7.95 27.25
N ARG A 185 20.05 -8.44 27.93
CA ARG A 185 20.22 -9.87 28.23
C ARG A 185 19.10 -10.44 29.07
N SER A 186 18.72 -9.72 30.15
CA SER A 186 17.63 -10.15 31.03
C SER A 186 16.30 -10.24 30.28
N GLU A 187 16.01 -9.27 29.42
CA GLU A 187 14.79 -9.27 28.60
C GLU A 187 14.83 -10.39 27.56
N ALA A 188 15.98 -10.60 26.90
CA ALA A 188 16.17 -11.67 25.93
C ALA A 188 15.95 -13.06 26.56
N LEU A 189 16.52 -13.29 27.74
CA LEU A 189 16.35 -14.55 28.47
C LEU A 189 14.88 -14.78 28.84
N LYS A 190 14.19 -13.76 29.34
CA LYS A 190 12.77 -13.86 29.73
C LYS A 190 11.84 -14.03 28.53
N GLY A 191 12.12 -13.33 27.43
CA GLY A 191 11.27 -13.32 26.25
C GLY A 191 11.49 -14.46 25.26
N PHE A 192 12.74 -14.93 25.15
CA PHE A 192 13.16 -15.89 24.12
C PHE A 192 13.88 -17.13 24.67
N GLY A 193 14.12 -17.19 25.99
CA GLY A 193 14.81 -18.30 26.64
C GLY A 193 16.32 -18.34 26.40
N ARG A 194 16.88 -17.34 25.74
CA ARG A 194 18.31 -17.21 25.39
C ARG A 194 18.73 -15.76 25.56
N ASP A 195 19.93 -15.54 26.09
CA ASP A 195 20.42 -14.21 26.47
C ASP A 195 21.46 -13.61 25.52
N GLU A 196 21.76 -14.30 24.41
CA GLU A 196 22.73 -13.83 23.43
C GLU A 196 22.26 -12.53 22.77
N CYS A 197 23.13 -11.52 22.81
CA CYS A 197 22.94 -10.22 22.22
C CYS A 197 24.08 -9.84 21.28
N TYR A 198 23.82 -8.96 20.36
CA TYR A 198 24.79 -8.28 19.53
C TYR A 198 24.58 -6.77 19.56
N VAL A 199 25.54 -5.99 19.09
CA VAL A 199 25.43 -4.54 18.98
C VAL A 199 25.52 -4.09 17.53
N GLU A 200 24.75 -3.07 17.18
CA GLU A 200 24.84 -2.41 15.88
C GLU A 200 24.69 -0.87 16.04
N ARG A 201 25.11 -0.13 15.04
CA ARG A 201 24.86 1.31 14.97
C ARG A 201 23.35 1.56 14.98
N TYR A 202 22.91 2.52 15.79
CA TYR A 202 21.49 2.92 15.83
C TYR A 202 21.26 4.12 14.92
N LEU A 203 20.41 3.93 13.90
CA LEU A 203 19.99 5.02 13.03
C LEU A 203 18.84 5.79 13.69
N THR A 204 19.04 7.08 13.91
CA THR A 204 18.10 7.93 14.66
C THR A 204 16.92 8.37 13.81
N TRP A 205 17.15 8.67 12.53
CA TRP A 205 16.15 9.20 11.59
C TRP A 205 16.30 8.61 10.19
N PRO A 206 16.28 7.26 10.06
CA PRO A 206 16.54 6.62 8.77
C PRO A 206 15.36 6.78 7.82
N ARG A 207 15.67 6.91 6.53
CA ARG A 207 14.72 6.76 5.45
C ARG A 207 14.78 5.34 4.91
N HIS A 208 13.63 4.80 4.55
CA HIS A 208 13.50 3.53 3.87
C HIS A 208 13.49 3.81 2.36
N ILE A 209 14.60 3.61 1.73
CA ILE A 209 14.76 3.78 0.28
C ILE A 209 14.98 2.41 -0.33
N GLU A 210 14.29 2.12 -1.40
CA GLU A 210 14.39 0.83 -2.07
C GLU A 210 14.60 1.01 -3.57
N MET A 211 15.33 0.07 -4.17
CA MET A 211 15.69 0.12 -5.57
C MET A 211 15.00 -1.01 -6.34
N GLN A 212 14.17 -0.64 -7.32
CA GLN A 212 13.58 -1.60 -8.24
C GLN A 212 14.63 -2.15 -9.18
N ILE A 213 14.79 -3.47 -9.21
CA ILE A 213 15.62 -4.14 -10.21
C ILE A 213 14.79 -5.10 -11.06
N ILE A 214 15.28 -5.36 -12.25
CA ILE A 214 14.78 -6.46 -13.09
C ILE A 214 15.93 -7.00 -13.92
N GLY A 215 16.01 -8.32 -14.02
CA GLY A 215 17.00 -9.01 -14.82
C GLY A 215 16.35 -10.03 -15.77
N ASP A 216 17.07 -10.38 -16.84
CA ASP A 216 16.68 -11.46 -17.74
C ASP A 216 17.63 -12.66 -17.63
N THR A 217 17.31 -13.72 -18.36
CA THR A 217 18.15 -14.93 -18.42
C THR A 217 19.32 -14.82 -19.40
N HIS A 218 19.48 -13.66 -20.07
CA HIS A 218 20.55 -13.36 -21.01
C HIS A 218 21.72 -12.59 -20.39
N GLY A 219 21.68 -12.34 -19.07
CA GLY A 219 22.71 -11.67 -18.32
C GLY A 219 22.50 -10.16 -18.14
N ASN A 220 21.41 -9.60 -18.66
CA ASN A 220 21.06 -8.21 -18.41
C ASN A 220 20.38 -8.08 -17.05
N CYS A 221 20.79 -7.09 -16.27
CA CYS A 221 20.17 -6.70 -15.01
C CYS A 221 20.31 -5.20 -14.85
N VAL A 222 19.19 -4.53 -14.64
CA VAL A 222 19.08 -3.08 -14.54
C VAL A 222 18.36 -2.67 -13.27
N TRP A 223 18.63 -1.44 -12.81
CA TRP A 223 17.81 -0.75 -11.82
C TRP A 223 16.99 0.34 -12.51
N ILE A 224 15.76 0.59 -12.05
CA ILE A 224 14.83 1.50 -12.75
C ILE A 224 14.72 2.82 -12.02
N ALA A 225 14.30 2.79 -10.77
CA ALA A 225 14.15 3.97 -9.92
C ALA A 225 14.16 3.55 -8.46
N GLU A 226 14.46 4.51 -7.60
CA GLU A 226 14.23 4.33 -6.16
C GLU A 226 12.79 4.71 -5.81
N ARG A 227 12.33 4.11 -4.71
CA ARG A 227 11.10 4.49 -4.01
C ARG A 227 11.45 4.88 -2.58
N ASP A 228 10.77 5.91 -2.08
CA ASP A 228 10.77 6.24 -0.65
C ASP A 228 9.52 5.63 0.00
N CYS A 229 9.74 4.75 0.96
CA CYS A 229 8.70 4.06 1.72
C CYS A 229 8.77 4.41 3.21
N SER A 230 9.28 5.58 3.55
CA SER A 230 9.50 6.01 4.94
C SER A 230 8.22 6.35 5.68
N ALA A 231 7.14 6.76 4.98
CA ALA A 231 5.84 6.99 5.61
C ALA A 231 5.19 5.64 5.96
N GLN A 232 5.56 5.10 7.11
CA GLN A 232 5.15 3.79 7.59
C GLN A 232 4.81 3.82 9.07
N ARG A 233 3.99 2.86 9.51
CA ARG A 233 3.63 2.67 10.91
C ARG A 233 3.85 1.20 11.29
N ARG A 234 4.62 0.95 12.35
CA ARG A 234 4.98 -0.42 12.79
C ARG A 234 5.48 -1.30 11.63
N HIS A 235 6.35 -0.75 10.81
CA HIS A 235 6.91 -1.37 9.60
C HIS A 235 5.88 -1.67 8.49
N GLN A 236 4.66 -1.15 8.58
CA GLN A 236 3.67 -1.20 7.51
C GLN A 236 3.72 0.13 6.72
N LYS A 237 4.04 0.03 5.45
CA LYS A 237 4.07 1.16 4.53
C LYS A 237 2.64 1.70 4.33
N LEU A 238 2.47 3.02 4.40
CA LEU A 238 1.19 3.72 4.20
C LEU A 238 1.20 4.52 2.91
N VAL A 239 2.28 5.26 2.69
CA VAL A 239 2.49 6.12 1.51
C VAL A 239 3.85 5.82 0.94
N GLU A 240 3.90 5.53 -0.34
CA GLU A 240 5.14 5.31 -1.10
C GLU A 240 5.24 6.31 -2.23
N GLU A 241 6.44 6.74 -2.57
CA GLU A 241 6.66 7.70 -3.63
C GLU A 241 7.92 7.41 -4.46
N SER A 242 7.93 7.83 -5.70
CA SER A 242 9.08 7.74 -6.60
C SER A 242 9.10 8.98 -7.53
N PRO A 243 10.30 9.57 -7.76
CA PRO A 243 11.57 9.35 -7.06
C PRO A 243 11.52 9.77 -5.59
N ALA A 244 12.51 9.39 -4.78
CA ALA A 244 12.60 9.83 -3.39
C ALA A 244 12.82 11.36 -3.31
N PRO A 245 12.08 12.07 -2.44
CA PRO A 245 12.27 13.53 -2.30
C PRO A 245 13.64 13.87 -1.73
N ASN A 246 14.22 14.99 -2.18
CA ASN A 246 15.50 15.49 -1.68
C ASN A 246 16.60 14.42 -1.67
N PHE A 247 16.65 13.58 -2.69
CA PHE A 247 17.57 12.44 -2.76
C PHE A 247 18.70 12.73 -3.76
N PRO A 248 19.98 12.70 -3.33
CA PRO A 248 21.10 13.06 -4.18
C PRO A 248 21.25 12.12 -5.39
N PRO A 249 21.43 12.63 -6.61
CA PRO A 249 21.57 11.80 -7.82
C PRO A 249 22.73 10.81 -7.75
N GLU A 250 23.86 11.21 -7.14
CA GLU A 250 25.03 10.36 -6.96
C GLU A 250 24.76 9.19 -6.01
N ILE A 251 23.96 9.39 -4.98
CA ILE A 251 23.53 8.32 -4.07
C ILE A 251 22.56 7.38 -4.77
N ARG A 252 21.62 7.92 -5.56
CA ARG A 252 20.71 7.11 -6.39
C ARG A 252 21.50 6.18 -7.32
N GLN A 253 22.48 6.72 -8.02
CA GLN A 253 23.35 5.94 -8.92
C GLN A 253 24.10 4.84 -8.15
N ALA A 254 24.75 5.19 -7.04
CA ALA A 254 25.51 4.24 -6.23
C ALA A 254 24.61 3.14 -5.64
N MET A 255 23.42 3.50 -5.18
CA MET A 255 22.44 2.56 -4.64
C MET A 255 21.89 1.62 -5.73
N GLY A 256 21.62 2.15 -6.94
CA GLY A 256 21.18 1.35 -8.08
C GLY A 256 22.24 0.34 -8.50
N GLU A 257 23.50 0.75 -8.60
CA GLU A 257 24.65 -0.12 -8.92
C GLU A 257 24.84 -1.20 -7.83
N ALA A 258 24.71 -0.83 -6.56
CA ALA A 258 24.76 -1.76 -5.44
C ALA A 258 23.64 -2.81 -5.53
N ALA A 259 22.42 -2.39 -5.83
CA ALA A 259 21.28 -3.29 -5.98
C ALA A 259 21.49 -4.31 -7.12
N VAL A 260 21.98 -3.88 -8.27
CA VAL A 260 22.32 -4.76 -9.40
C VAL A 260 23.47 -5.72 -9.03
N THR A 261 24.46 -5.24 -8.27
CA THR A 261 25.57 -6.07 -7.80
C THR A 261 25.08 -7.21 -6.89
N VAL A 262 24.19 -6.91 -5.95
CA VAL A 262 23.56 -7.92 -5.08
C VAL A 262 22.76 -8.93 -5.90
N ALA A 263 21.96 -8.46 -6.84
CA ALA A 263 21.15 -9.33 -7.71
C ALA A 263 22.02 -10.29 -8.53
N ARG A 264 23.08 -9.79 -9.16
CA ARG A 264 24.01 -10.60 -9.95
C ARG A 264 24.74 -11.63 -9.10
N ALA A 265 25.10 -11.29 -7.87
CA ALA A 265 25.81 -12.20 -6.94
C ALA A 265 25.02 -13.46 -6.61
N CYS A 266 23.68 -13.42 -6.63
CA CYS A 266 22.83 -14.59 -6.40
C CYS A 266 22.18 -15.17 -7.68
N GLY A 267 22.64 -14.74 -8.87
CA GLY A 267 22.09 -15.22 -10.14
C GLY A 267 20.62 -14.84 -10.38
N TYR A 268 20.22 -13.66 -9.88
CA TYR A 268 18.85 -13.18 -9.93
C TYR A 268 18.39 -12.81 -11.33
N PHE A 269 17.21 -13.23 -11.71
CA PHE A 269 16.47 -12.72 -12.87
C PHE A 269 15.00 -12.47 -12.48
N ASN A 270 14.23 -11.82 -13.36
CA ASN A 270 12.90 -11.30 -13.12
C ASN A 270 12.91 -10.08 -12.19
N ALA A 271 11.72 -9.60 -11.77
CA ALA A 271 11.61 -8.42 -10.93
C ALA A 271 11.97 -8.71 -9.48
N GLY A 272 12.66 -7.78 -8.86
CA GLY A 272 13.00 -7.79 -7.44
C GLY A 272 13.26 -6.39 -6.93
N THR A 273 13.37 -6.25 -5.63
CA THR A 273 13.63 -4.97 -4.97
C THR A 273 14.69 -5.15 -3.90
N VAL A 274 15.68 -4.29 -3.89
CA VAL A 274 16.68 -4.22 -2.83
C VAL A 274 16.34 -3.03 -1.93
N GLU A 275 16.11 -3.31 -0.66
CA GLU A 275 15.76 -2.33 0.35
C GLU A 275 16.99 -1.85 1.10
N PHE A 276 17.06 -0.54 1.35
CA PHE A 276 18.14 0.13 2.06
C PHE A 276 17.59 1.05 3.15
N LEU A 277 18.37 1.23 4.21
CA LEU A 277 18.23 2.34 5.13
C LEU A 277 19.21 3.44 4.74
N PHE A 278 18.71 4.66 4.65
CA PHE A 278 19.48 5.84 4.28
C PHE A 278 19.46 6.89 5.37
N GLN A 279 20.64 7.36 5.79
CA GLN A 279 20.79 8.45 6.76
C GLN A 279 22.15 9.13 6.57
N ASP A 280 22.16 10.46 6.66
CA ASP A 280 23.39 11.28 6.66
C ASP A 280 24.30 11.03 5.43
N GLY A 281 23.71 10.80 4.26
CA GLY A 281 24.44 10.56 3.02
C GLY A 281 24.97 9.14 2.84
N GLU A 282 24.70 8.25 3.78
CA GLU A 282 25.10 6.84 3.74
C GLU A 282 23.87 5.93 3.59
N PHE A 283 24.03 4.84 2.84
CA PHE A 283 22.99 3.81 2.72
C PHE A 283 23.51 2.44 3.11
N TYR A 284 22.61 1.63 3.66
CA TYR A 284 22.91 0.33 4.22
C TYR A 284 21.91 -0.70 3.71
N PHE A 285 22.41 -1.82 3.23
CA PHE A 285 21.58 -2.96 2.82
C PHE A 285 20.69 -3.42 3.99
N LEU A 286 19.41 -3.56 3.73
CA LEU A 286 18.44 -4.07 4.68
C LEU A 286 18.03 -5.51 4.31
N GLU A 287 17.42 -5.67 3.15
CA GLU A 287 16.99 -6.96 2.62
C GLU A 287 16.73 -6.87 1.10
N MET A 288 16.51 -8.03 0.47
CA MET A 288 16.04 -8.12 -0.90
C MET A 288 14.70 -8.87 -0.93
N ASN A 289 13.70 -8.24 -1.53
CA ASN A 289 12.43 -8.88 -1.82
C ASN A 289 12.50 -9.55 -3.19
N THR A 290 12.37 -10.87 -3.21
CA THR A 290 12.52 -11.71 -4.40
C THR A 290 11.21 -11.85 -5.17
N ARG A 291 10.50 -10.75 -5.34
CA ARG A 291 9.18 -10.65 -5.94
C ARG A 291 8.85 -9.25 -6.41
N LEU A 292 7.76 -9.13 -7.12
CA LEU A 292 7.12 -7.83 -7.35
C LEU A 292 6.57 -7.28 -6.02
N GLN A 293 6.78 -6.01 -5.74
CA GLN A 293 6.24 -5.38 -4.54
C GLN A 293 4.88 -4.70 -4.77
N VAL A 294 4.18 -4.43 -3.66
CA VAL A 294 2.88 -3.73 -3.66
C VAL A 294 3.02 -2.39 -4.38
N GLU A 295 4.09 -1.65 -4.06
CA GLU A 295 4.38 -0.28 -4.50
C GLU A 295 5.07 -0.15 -5.87
N HIS A 296 5.13 -1.22 -6.65
CA HIS A 296 5.69 -1.17 -8.02
C HIS A 296 5.02 -0.12 -8.94
N PRO A 297 3.73 0.21 -8.77
CA PRO A 297 3.07 1.18 -9.63
C PRO A 297 3.68 2.58 -9.65
N VAL A 298 4.28 3.06 -8.56
CA VAL A 298 4.93 4.39 -8.58
C VAL A 298 6.15 4.39 -9.51
N THR A 299 6.89 3.28 -9.56
CA THR A 299 8.00 3.11 -10.51
C THR A 299 7.49 3.05 -11.95
N GLU A 300 6.40 2.35 -12.20
CA GLU A 300 5.77 2.28 -13.52
C GLU A 300 5.33 3.66 -14.01
N MET A 301 4.70 4.45 -13.14
CA MET A 301 4.17 5.78 -13.49
C MET A 301 5.27 6.78 -13.84
N VAL A 302 6.44 6.71 -13.23
CA VAL A 302 7.55 7.65 -13.52
C VAL A 302 8.47 7.16 -14.65
N SER A 303 8.52 5.85 -14.91
CA SER A 303 9.39 5.26 -15.94
C SER A 303 8.68 4.93 -17.25
N GLY A 304 7.35 4.76 -17.21
CA GLY A 304 6.57 4.26 -18.35
C GLY A 304 6.78 2.77 -18.64
N ILE A 305 7.43 2.03 -17.74
CA ILE A 305 7.69 0.59 -17.89
C ILE A 305 6.61 -0.20 -17.17
N ASP A 306 5.91 -1.09 -17.88
CA ASP A 306 5.00 -2.06 -17.28
C ASP A 306 5.81 -3.24 -16.72
N LEU A 307 6.01 -3.25 -15.40
CA LEU A 307 6.84 -4.25 -14.74
C LEU A 307 6.23 -5.65 -14.80
N VAL A 308 4.91 -5.79 -14.77
CA VAL A 308 4.24 -7.10 -14.85
C VAL A 308 4.36 -7.66 -16.27
N ALA A 309 4.16 -6.85 -17.28
CA ALA A 309 4.37 -7.26 -18.67
C ALA A 309 5.84 -7.67 -18.89
N GLU A 310 6.78 -6.93 -18.33
CA GLU A 310 8.20 -7.25 -18.45
C GLU A 310 8.59 -8.53 -17.70
N GLN A 311 7.99 -8.80 -16.52
CA GLN A 311 8.13 -10.07 -15.82
C GLN A 311 7.73 -11.27 -16.70
N ILE A 312 6.59 -11.14 -17.38
CA ILE A 312 6.04 -12.19 -18.26
C ILE A 312 6.94 -12.37 -19.49
N ARG A 313 7.46 -11.27 -20.06
CA ARG A 313 8.40 -11.32 -21.19
C ARG A 313 9.69 -12.05 -20.83
N VAL A 314 10.31 -11.68 -19.72
CA VAL A 314 11.52 -12.32 -19.18
C VAL A 314 11.27 -13.80 -18.90
N ALA A 315 10.16 -14.13 -18.24
CA ALA A 315 9.77 -15.51 -17.96
C ALA A 315 9.50 -16.34 -19.23
N SER A 316 9.12 -15.68 -20.32
CA SER A 316 9.00 -16.28 -21.64
C SER A 316 10.35 -16.50 -22.36
N GLY A 317 11.47 -16.20 -21.71
CA GLY A 317 12.83 -16.34 -22.28
C GLY A 317 13.28 -15.19 -23.18
N LEU A 318 12.53 -14.08 -23.21
CA LEU A 318 12.89 -12.90 -23.99
C LEU A 318 13.87 -12.02 -23.20
N PRO A 319 14.77 -11.27 -23.88
CA PRO A 319 15.59 -10.27 -23.22
C PRO A 319 14.72 -9.09 -22.74
N LEU A 320 15.25 -8.30 -21.80
CA LEU A 320 14.65 -7.03 -21.39
C LEU A 320 14.35 -6.17 -22.62
N SER A 321 13.21 -5.48 -22.63
CA SER A 321 12.80 -4.60 -23.73
C SER A 321 13.50 -3.24 -23.73
N PHE A 322 14.32 -2.96 -22.72
CA PHE A 322 15.04 -1.70 -22.51
C PHE A 322 16.43 -1.98 -21.91
N THR A 323 17.29 -0.98 -21.98
CA THR A 323 18.65 -0.99 -21.37
C THR A 323 18.70 0.02 -20.24
N GLN A 324 19.76 -0.03 -19.41
CA GLN A 324 19.96 0.94 -18.32
C GLN A 324 19.96 2.39 -18.84
N GLU A 325 20.61 2.62 -19.98
CA GLU A 325 20.77 3.95 -20.58
C GLU A 325 19.47 4.50 -21.20
N SER A 326 18.52 3.61 -21.53
CA SER A 326 17.24 4.00 -22.13
C SER A 326 16.16 4.31 -21.09
N ILE A 327 16.44 4.10 -19.81
CA ILE A 327 15.49 4.38 -18.74
C ILE A 327 15.48 5.88 -18.45
N GLU A 328 14.35 6.53 -18.70
CA GLU A 328 14.11 7.94 -18.40
C GLU A 328 13.01 8.06 -17.36
N LEU A 329 13.21 8.91 -16.36
CA LEU A 329 12.21 9.18 -15.33
C LEU A 329 11.52 10.52 -15.62
N SER A 330 10.20 10.54 -15.55
CA SER A 330 9.38 11.72 -15.77
C SER A 330 8.41 11.96 -14.63
N GLY A 331 8.47 13.15 -14.05
CA GLY A 331 7.55 13.57 -13.00
C GLY A 331 7.77 12.84 -11.67
N HIS A 332 6.70 12.75 -10.91
CA HIS A 332 6.67 12.17 -9.56
C HIS A 332 5.37 11.42 -9.35
N ALA A 333 5.43 10.26 -8.71
CA ALA A 333 4.25 9.45 -8.40
C ALA A 333 4.19 9.13 -6.91
N ILE A 334 2.96 9.12 -6.39
CA ILE A 334 2.65 8.77 -5.00
C ILE A 334 1.61 7.66 -5.02
N GLU A 335 1.85 6.60 -4.25
CA GLU A 335 0.91 5.52 -4.00
C GLU A 335 0.37 5.62 -2.58
N ILE A 336 -0.93 5.42 -2.45
CA ILE A 336 -1.62 5.31 -1.18
C ILE A 336 -2.23 3.91 -1.09
N ARG A 337 -1.93 3.19 -0.03
CA ARG A 337 -2.60 1.93 0.29
C ARG A 337 -3.93 2.20 0.96
N ILE A 338 -5.03 1.87 0.29
CA ILE A 338 -6.36 1.97 0.88
C ILE A 338 -6.65 0.67 1.60
N ASN A 339 -6.43 0.65 2.90
CA ASN A 339 -6.66 -0.49 3.76
C ASN A 339 -8.01 -0.39 4.48
N ALA A 340 -8.66 -1.55 4.67
CA ALA A 340 -9.86 -1.67 5.51
C ALA A 340 -9.46 -1.65 6.99
N GLU A 341 -9.08 -0.47 7.47
CA GLU A 341 -8.66 -0.18 8.84
C GLU A 341 -9.28 1.13 9.30
N ASP A 342 -9.63 1.21 10.58
CA ASP A 342 -10.10 2.43 11.21
C ASP A 342 -8.94 3.18 11.85
N PRO A 343 -8.49 4.31 11.27
CA PRO A 343 -7.38 5.08 11.78
C PRO A 343 -7.75 6.00 12.94
N ALA A 344 -9.00 5.97 13.39
CA ALA A 344 -9.50 6.85 14.45
C ALA A 344 -8.56 6.84 15.67
N GLN A 345 -8.18 8.02 16.12
CA GLN A 345 -7.26 8.23 17.22
C GLN A 345 -5.89 7.53 17.05
N GLY A 346 -5.45 7.33 15.81
CA GLY A 346 -4.18 6.66 15.49
C GLY A 346 -4.13 5.16 15.78
N LYS A 347 -5.29 4.49 15.97
CA LYS A 347 -5.34 3.07 16.38
C LYS A 347 -5.18 2.10 15.22
N PHE A 348 -5.72 2.37 14.04
CA PHE A 348 -5.70 1.51 12.86
C PHE A 348 -6.26 0.09 13.14
N LEU A 349 -7.46 0.04 13.72
CA LEU A 349 -8.11 -1.23 14.01
C LEU A 349 -8.65 -1.84 12.70
N PRO A 350 -8.53 -3.17 12.50
CA PRO A 350 -9.11 -3.83 11.33
C PRO A 350 -10.60 -3.53 11.20
N SER A 351 -11.05 -3.27 9.97
CA SER A 351 -12.45 -2.99 9.65
C SER A 351 -12.96 -3.90 8.51
N PRO A 352 -12.98 -5.22 8.70
CA PRO A 352 -13.58 -6.12 7.72
C PRO A 352 -15.08 -5.84 7.64
N GLY A 353 -15.69 -6.08 6.48
CA GLY A 353 -17.12 -5.85 6.31
C GLY A 353 -17.57 -5.74 4.88
N HIS A 354 -18.84 -5.48 4.69
CA HIS A 354 -19.47 -5.33 3.40
C HIS A 354 -19.30 -3.90 2.87
N ILE A 355 -18.76 -3.78 1.67
CA ILE A 355 -18.60 -2.50 0.96
C ILE A 355 -19.92 -2.18 0.26
N THR A 356 -20.65 -1.22 0.77
CA THR A 356 -21.93 -0.78 0.17
C THR A 356 -21.71 0.12 -1.04
N THR A 357 -20.67 0.96 -0.99
CA THR A 357 -20.26 1.85 -2.09
C THR A 357 -18.76 1.86 -2.22
N LEU A 358 -18.27 1.71 -3.45
CA LEU A 358 -16.87 1.92 -3.82
C LEU A 358 -16.83 2.63 -5.17
N VAL A 359 -16.46 3.90 -5.15
CA VAL A 359 -16.29 4.72 -6.36
C VAL A 359 -14.90 5.35 -6.31
N PRO A 360 -13.94 4.78 -7.04
CA PRO A 360 -12.59 5.32 -7.07
C PRO A 360 -12.56 6.66 -7.81
N PRO A 361 -11.60 7.54 -7.46
CA PRO A 361 -11.40 8.80 -8.16
C PRO A 361 -10.87 8.56 -9.58
N ALA A 362 -11.07 9.55 -10.43
CA ALA A 362 -10.58 9.53 -11.80
C ALA A 362 -9.85 10.84 -12.15
N GLY A 363 -9.43 10.96 -13.39
CA GLY A 363 -8.80 12.16 -13.94
C GLY A 363 -7.35 11.93 -14.36
N PHE A 364 -6.75 12.98 -14.94
CA PHE A 364 -5.40 12.92 -15.48
C PHE A 364 -4.38 12.55 -14.40
N GLY A 365 -3.54 11.53 -14.67
CA GLY A 365 -2.50 11.08 -13.75
C GLY A 365 -3.05 10.38 -12.50
N THR A 366 -4.28 9.89 -12.51
CA THR A 366 -4.88 9.12 -11.42
C THR A 366 -5.12 7.68 -11.87
N ARG A 367 -4.58 6.72 -11.09
CA ARG A 367 -4.70 5.27 -11.34
C ARG A 367 -5.25 4.58 -10.10
N TRP A 368 -6.17 3.66 -10.31
CA TRP A 368 -6.70 2.80 -9.27
C TRP A 368 -6.43 1.33 -9.57
N ASP A 369 -5.65 0.68 -8.71
CA ASP A 369 -5.43 -0.76 -8.73
C ASP A 369 -6.24 -1.38 -7.59
N GLY A 370 -7.47 -1.79 -7.87
CA GLY A 370 -8.42 -2.29 -6.88
C GLY A 370 -8.73 -3.77 -7.05
N GLY A 371 -9.04 -4.43 -5.94
CA GLY A 371 -9.46 -5.82 -5.90
C GLY A 371 -10.93 -6.02 -5.55
N TYR A 372 -11.65 -4.95 -5.25
CA TYR A 372 -13.04 -4.96 -4.80
C TYR A 372 -13.90 -3.96 -5.56
N GLU A 373 -15.20 -4.22 -5.55
CA GLU A 373 -16.25 -3.34 -6.09
C GLU A 373 -17.35 -3.13 -5.05
N SER A 374 -18.29 -2.23 -5.34
CA SER A 374 -19.51 -2.09 -4.52
C SER A 374 -20.26 -3.43 -4.47
N GLY A 375 -20.64 -3.87 -3.28
CA GLY A 375 -21.28 -5.16 -3.05
C GLY A 375 -20.34 -6.27 -2.58
N ASP A 376 -19.04 -6.08 -2.68
CA ASP A 376 -18.05 -7.05 -2.19
C ASP A 376 -17.88 -6.97 -0.67
N THR A 377 -17.26 -8.00 -0.10
CA THR A 377 -16.98 -8.09 1.34
C THR A 377 -15.49 -8.26 1.58
N VAL A 378 -14.91 -7.39 2.42
CA VAL A 378 -13.54 -7.55 2.93
C VAL A 378 -13.56 -8.56 4.07
N SER A 379 -12.90 -9.69 3.85
CA SER A 379 -12.83 -10.78 4.83
C SER A 379 -11.76 -10.51 5.90
N GLN A 380 -12.02 -11.02 7.12
CA GLN A 380 -11.02 -11.03 8.19
C GLN A 380 -9.90 -12.07 8.00
N TYR A 381 -10.02 -12.98 7.03
CA TYR A 381 -9.09 -14.11 6.83
C TYR A 381 -7.92 -13.79 5.91
N TYR A 382 -7.96 -12.66 5.20
CA TYR A 382 -6.93 -12.25 4.26
C TYR A 382 -6.46 -10.83 4.57
N ASP A 383 -5.50 -10.36 3.77
CA ASP A 383 -5.03 -8.98 3.81
C ASP A 383 -6.20 -7.99 3.68
N ASN A 384 -6.10 -6.87 4.38
CA ASN A 384 -7.13 -5.83 4.40
C ASN A 384 -6.95 -4.77 3.31
N LEU A 385 -6.02 -4.95 2.38
CA LEU A 385 -5.79 -4.03 1.27
C LEU A 385 -6.97 -4.06 0.29
N VAL A 386 -7.72 -2.99 0.23
CA VAL A 386 -8.83 -2.82 -0.73
C VAL A 386 -8.31 -2.53 -2.13
N GLY A 387 -7.29 -1.72 -2.20
CA GLY A 387 -6.62 -1.36 -3.44
C GLY A 387 -5.59 -0.24 -3.22
N LYS A 388 -4.99 0.20 -4.31
CA LYS A 388 -3.94 1.22 -4.32
C LYS A 388 -4.38 2.39 -5.20
N LEU A 389 -4.27 3.58 -4.65
CA LEU A 389 -4.44 4.82 -5.40
C LEU A 389 -3.07 5.36 -5.76
N ILE A 390 -2.79 5.52 -7.04
CA ILE A 390 -1.52 6.06 -7.53
C ILE A 390 -1.80 7.35 -8.28
N CYS A 391 -1.12 8.44 -7.87
CA CYS A 391 -1.25 9.73 -8.53
C CYS A 391 0.12 10.21 -9.02
N TRP A 392 0.17 10.55 -10.30
CA TRP A 392 1.35 11.11 -10.97
C TRP A 392 1.18 12.61 -11.19
N GLY A 393 2.27 13.36 -11.05
CA GLY A 393 2.36 14.78 -11.39
C GLY A 393 3.67 15.08 -12.12
N SER A 394 3.73 16.22 -12.82
CA SER A 394 4.95 16.71 -13.47
C SER A 394 6.09 16.98 -12.48
N ASP A 395 5.73 17.17 -11.22
CA ASP A 395 6.60 17.38 -10.07
C ASP A 395 5.93 16.87 -8.79
N ARG A 396 6.69 16.82 -7.70
CA ARG A 396 6.20 16.28 -6.42
C ARG A 396 5.04 17.09 -5.84
N GLU A 397 5.09 18.41 -5.92
CA GLU A 397 4.02 19.28 -5.42
C GLU A 397 2.71 19.01 -6.15
N THR A 398 2.77 18.86 -7.47
CA THR A 398 1.60 18.49 -8.29
C THR A 398 1.09 17.10 -7.95
N ALA A 399 1.99 16.12 -7.73
CA ALA A 399 1.61 14.77 -7.31
C ALA A 399 0.89 14.79 -5.96
N ILE A 400 1.40 15.54 -4.96
CA ILE A 400 0.76 15.70 -3.63
C ILE A 400 -0.63 16.31 -3.78
N ARG A 401 -0.76 17.44 -4.50
CA ARG A 401 -2.06 18.09 -4.70
C ARG A 401 -3.07 17.19 -5.40
N ARG A 402 -2.61 16.41 -6.39
CA ARG A 402 -3.46 15.47 -7.13
C ARG A 402 -3.90 14.30 -6.23
N THR A 403 -3.00 13.78 -5.41
CA THR A 403 -3.32 12.71 -4.45
C THR A 403 -4.33 13.19 -3.41
N LEU A 404 -4.15 14.39 -2.86
CA LEU A 404 -5.11 14.99 -1.92
C LEU A 404 -6.49 15.17 -2.56
N ARG A 405 -6.56 15.69 -3.80
CA ARG A 405 -7.81 15.82 -4.52
C ARG A 405 -8.47 14.45 -4.73
N ALA A 406 -7.71 13.46 -5.18
CA ALA A 406 -8.21 12.12 -5.44
C ALA A 406 -8.72 11.42 -4.17
N LEU A 407 -8.02 11.54 -3.04
CA LEU A 407 -8.47 10.98 -1.76
C LEU A 407 -9.77 11.62 -1.26
N ARG A 408 -9.95 12.94 -1.45
CA ARG A 408 -11.18 13.63 -1.06
C ARG A 408 -12.38 13.31 -1.96
N GLU A 409 -12.12 12.89 -3.19
CA GLU A 409 -13.13 12.47 -4.17
C GLU A 409 -13.49 10.98 -3.99
N PHE A 410 -12.62 10.19 -3.36
CA PHE A 410 -12.82 8.76 -3.17
C PHE A 410 -14.04 8.48 -2.29
N ARG A 411 -14.97 7.68 -2.79
CA ARG A 411 -16.14 7.25 -2.02
C ARG A 411 -16.06 5.77 -1.72
N ILE A 412 -15.97 5.44 -0.45
CA ILE A 412 -16.04 4.08 0.07
C ILE A 412 -16.90 4.09 1.32
N GLU A 413 -17.92 3.23 1.36
CA GLU A 413 -18.92 3.17 2.43
C GLU A 413 -19.13 1.71 2.85
N GLY A 414 -19.52 1.50 4.12
CA GLY A 414 -19.74 0.17 4.70
C GLY A 414 -18.55 -0.36 5.50
N ILE A 415 -17.35 0.16 5.26
CA ILE A 415 -16.14 -0.14 6.03
C ILE A 415 -15.38 1.15 6.37
N SER A 416 -14.54 1.10 7.41
CA SER A 416 -13.55 2.15 7.65
C SER A 416 -12.32 1.93 6.80
N THR A 417 -11.67 3.03 6.37
CA THR A 417 -10.42 2.99 5.60
C THR A 417 -9.36 3.92 6.17
N THR A 418 -8.12 3.73 5.74
CA THR A 418 -6.97 4.56 6.13
C THR A 418 -7.00 5.97 5.57
N ILE A 419 -7.90 6.31 4.65
CA ILE A 419 -7.97 7.61 3.95
C ILE A 419 -7.82 8.82 4.89
N PRO A 420 -8.48 8.91 6.06
CA PRO A 420 -8.31 10.06 6.95
C PRO A 420 -6.88 10.24 7.47
N ALA A 421 -6.17 9.15 7.75
CA ALA A 421 -4.77 9.19 8.16
C ALA A 421 -3.86 9.56 6.98
N ASP A 422 -4.15 9.05 5.79
CA ASP A 422 -3.38 9.35 4.57
C ASP A 422 -3.48 10.84 4.21
N LEU A 423 -4.66 11.45 4.36
CA LEU A 423 -4.83 12.90 4.22
C LEU A 423 -3.97 13.68 5.23
N ALA A 424 -3.98 13.25 6.50
CA ALA A 424 -3.16 13.90 7.54
C ALA A 424 -1.66 13.80 7.25
N ILE A 425 -1.19 12.68 6.70
CA ILE A 425 0.21 12.49 6.26
C ILE A 425 0.55 13.48 5.15
N LEU A 426 -0.24 13.51 4.07
CA LEU A 426 0.04 14.31 2.88
C LEU A 426 -0.07 15.83 3.11
N GLU A 427 -0.89 16.25 4.08
CA GLU A 427 -1.07 17.65 4.45
C GLU A 427 0.00 18.16 5.42
N HIS A 428 0.73 17.25 6.09
CA HIS A 428 1.73 17.65 7.07
C HIS A 428 2.96 18.26 6.41
N GLN A 429 3.46 19.38 6.99
CA GLN A 429 4.58 20.12 6.41
C GLN A 429 5.85 19.28 6.26
N ASP A 430 6.16 18.43 7.23
CA ASP A 430 7.34 17.55 7.16
C ASP A 430 7.28 16.58 5.97
N PHE A 431 6.07 16.07 5.64
CA PHE A 431 5.90 15.25 4.44
C PHE A 431 6.07 16.09 3.17
N VAL A 432 5.46 17.28 3.13
CA VAL A 432 5.60 18.21 2.00
C VAL A 432 7.07 18.58 1.78
N ASP A 433 7.81 18.83 2.85
CA ASP A 433 9.24 19.17 2.81
C ASP A 433 10.14 17.94 2.53
N GLY A 434 9.60 16.72 2.61
CA GLY A 434 10.35 15.48 2.36
C GLY A 434 11.40 15.18 3.42
N ILE A 435 11.13 15.53 4.69
CA ILE A 435 12.03 15.32 5.84
C ILE A 435 11.57 14.21 6.79
N HIS A 436 10.50 13.52 6.47
CA HIS A 436 10.00 12.38 7.24
C HIS A 436 10.95 11.18 7.17
N SER A 437 10.89 10.34 8.19
CA SER A 437 11.67 9.10 8.34
C SER A 437 10.76 7.91 8.63
N THR A 438 11.35 6.74 8.76
CA THR A 438 10.60 5.51 9.15
C THR A 438 9.94 5.60 10.52
N LYS A 439 10.37 6.54 11.37
CA LYS A 439 9.84 6.77 12.72
C LYS A 439 8.83 7.91 12.78
N TRP A 440 8.77 8.73 11.75
CA TRP A 440 8.04 9.99 11.76
C TRP A 440 6.54 9.85 12.05
N VAL A 441 5.87 8.85 11.47
CA VAL A 441 4.43 8.64 11.69
C VAL A 441 4.12 8.34 13.16
N GLU A 442 4.98 7.57 13.82
CA GLU A 442 4.77 7.15 15.22
C GLU A 442 5.29 8.20 16.21
N ASP A 443 6.40 8.88 15.90
CA ASP A 443 7.08 9.78 16.84
C ASP A 443 6.63 11.25 16.73
N THR A 444 6.15 11.67 15.56
CA THR A 444 5.91 13.09 15.26
C THR A 444 4.47 13.39 14.82
N LEU A 445 3.86 12.52 14.00
CA LEU A 445 2.54 12.79 13.43
C LEU A 445 1.44 12.63 14.49
N ASP A 446 0.67 13.70 14.73
CA ASP A 446 -0.49 13.65 15.62
C ASP A 446 -1.74 13.18 14.86
N LEU A 447 -2.15 11.94 15.10
CA LEU A 447 -3.37 11.35 14.57
C LEU A 447 -4.53 11.29 15.57
N SER A 448 -4.40 11.96 16.73
CA SER A 448 -5.41 11.94 17.81
C SER A 448 -6.79 12.47 17.37
N ASN A 449 -6.80 13.42 16.44
CA ASN A 449 -8.00 14.06 15.91
C ASN A 449 -8.52 13.41 14.61
N VAL A 450 -7.89 12.35 14.14
CA VAL A 450 -8.35 11.63 12.96
C VAL A 450 -9.62 10.86 13.30
N GLY A 451 -10.69 11.10 12.54
CA GLY A 451 -11.98 10.45 12.68
C GLY A 451 -12.05 9.11 11.94
N SER A 452 -13.10 8.33 12.24
CA SER A 452 -13.47 7.15 11.48
C SER A 452 -14.23 7.51 10.21
N THR A 453 -14.04 6.75 9.13
CA THR A 453 -14.86 6.84 7.91
C THR A 453 -16.08 5.92 7.97
N ALA A 454 -16.16 5.01 8.96
CA ALA A 454 -17.35 4.20 9.12
C ALA A 454 -18.54 5.13 9.39
N THR A 455 -19.38 5.31 8.39
CA THR A 455 -20.76 5.66 8.66
C THR A 455 -21.33 4.49 9.45
N VAL A 456 -21.68 4.72 10.71
CA VAL A 456 -22.59 3.83 11.41
C VAL A 456 -23.74 3.64 10.42
N ALA A 457 -24.01 2.43 10.01
CA ALA A 457 -25.23 2.13 9.27
C ALA A 457 -26.38 2.44 10.25
N ASP A 458 -26.79 3.71 10.30
CA ASP A 458 -28.08 4.06 10.84
C ASP A 458 -29.08 3.28 9.99
N GLY A 459 -29.84 2.44 10.68
CA GLY A 459 -30.79 1.55 10.06
C GLY A 459 -31.62 2.29 9.02
N GLU A 460 -31.85 1.61 7.91
CA GLU A 460 -32.71 1.98 6.79
C GLU A 460 -32.49 3.42 6.30
N SER A 461 -31.84 3.59 5.18
CA SER A 461 -31.79 4.89 4.51
C SER A 461 -33.23 5.31 4.23
N GLU A 462 -33.77 6.20 5.08
CA GLU A 462 -35.09 6.79 4.82
C GLU A 462 -35.12 7.33 3.40
N ALA A 463 -36.13 6.95 2.65
CA ALA A 463 -36.36 7.47 1.32
C ALA A 463 -36.35 9.00 1.36
N LYS A 464 -35.49 9.63 0.57
CA LYS A 464 -35.42 11.08 0.48
C LYS A 464 -36.44 11.59 -0.54
N VAL A 465 -37.26 12.53 -0.11
CA VAL A 465 -38.22 13.22 -0.99
C VAL A 465 -37.61 14.51 -1.51
N GLN A 466 -37.62 14.67 -2.82
CA GLN A 466 -37.19 15.93 -3.45
C GLN A 466 -38.25 17.02 -3.24
N ARG A 467 -37.83 18.20 -2.82
CA ARG A 467 -38.63 19.40 -2.74
C ARG A 467 -37.96 20.54 -3.48
N ASP A 468 -38.75 21.27 -4.28
CA ASP A 468 -38.30 22.50 -4.93
C ASP A 468 -38.64 23.67 -3.99
N VAL A 469 -37.63 24.43 -3.60
CA VAL A 469 -37.74 25.58 -2.69
C VAL A 469 -37.16 26.80 -3.37
N ASP A 470 -37.97 27.88 -3.45
CA ASP A 470 -37.48 29.17 -3.91
C ASP A 470 -36.83 29.93 -2.76
N VAL A 471 -35.56 30.26 -2.90
CA VAL A 471 -34.77 30.99 -1.91
C VAL A 471 -34.38 32.36 -2.49
N GLU A 472 -34.57 33.42 -1.74
CA GLU A 472 -34.13 34.77 -2.12
C GLU A 472 -32.91 35.16 -1.27
N VAL A 473 -31.79 35.49 -1.95
CA VAL A 473 -30.57 35.98 -1.33
C VAL A 473 -30.19 37.31 -1.97
N ASN A 474 -30.11 38.34 -1.18
CA ASN A 474 -29.77 39.71 -1.64
C ASN A 474 -30.63 40.21 -2.81
N GLY A 475 -31.95 39.94 -2.78
CA GLY A 475 -32.90 40.35 -3.82
C GLY A 475 -32.86 39.49 -5.10
N LYS A 476 -32.02 38.44 -5.13
CA LYS A 476 -31.95 37.50 -6.25
C LYS A 476 -32.60 36.18 -5.88
N ARG A 477 -33.54 35.72 -6.69
CA ARG A 477 -34.29 34.48 -6.44
C ARG A 477 -33.61 33.28 -7.09
N PHE A 478 -33.50 32.18 -6.33
CA PHE A 478 -32.94 30.89 -6.75
C PHE A 478 -33.98 29.80 -6.52
N SER A 479 -34.19 28.92 -7.49
CA SER A 479 -34.94 27.69 -7.29
C SER A 479 -33.93 26.57 -6.90
N VAL A 480 -34.07 26.03 -5.69
CA VAL A 480 -33.16 25.07 -5.11
C VAL A 480 -33.89 23.73 -4.89
N LYS A 481 -33.30 22.64 -5.34
CA LYS A 481 -33.79 21.28 -5.06
C LYS A 481 -33.20 20.77 -3.76
N VAL A 482 -34.03 20.50 -2.78
CA VAL A 482 -33.66 19.99 -1.45
C VAL A 482 -34.15 18.56 -1.31
N PHE A 483 -33.27 17.64 -0.92
CA PHE A 483 -33.61 16.25 -0.63
C PHE A 483 -33.69 16.06 0.88
N VAL A 484 -34.88 15.90 1.41
CA VAL A 484 -35.13 15.73 2.84
C VAL A 484 -35.62 14.31 3.14
N PRO A 485 -35.28 13.72 4.32
CA PRO A 485 -35.86 12.45 4.75
C PRO A 485 -37.37 12.50 4.75
N GLU A 486 -38.03 11.41 4.37
CA GLU A 486 -39.51 11.34 4.29
C GLU A 486 -40.17 11.62 5.64
N SER A 487 -39.54 11.22 6.76
CA SER A 487 -40.00 11.55 8.12
C SER A 487 -40.02 13.05 8.42
N GLN A 488 -39.17 13.86 7.78
CA GLN A 488 -39.11 15.31 7.94
C GLN A 488 -39.95 16.05 6.89
N ALA A 489 -40.43 15.36 5.89
CA ALA A 489 -41.22 15.95 4.80
C ALA A 489 -42.55 16.53 5.27
N GLY A 490 -43.09 16.06 6.40
CA GLY A 490 -44.32 16.58 7.02
C GLY A 490 -44.13 17.80 7.93
N ALA A 491 -42.93 18.01 8.48
CA ALA A 491 -42.67 19.05 9.49
C ALA A 491 -42.50 20.46 8.93
N VAL A 492 -42.15 20.58 7.64
CA VAL A 492 -41.85 21.88 6.98
C VAL A 492 -43.13 22.64 6.59
N VAL A 493 -44.32 21.98 6.60
CA VAL A 493 -45.61 22.62 6.24
C VAL A 493 -46.27 23.31 7.43
N ALA A 494 -45.89 23.04 8.68
CA ALA A 494 -46.51 23.61 9.90
C ALA A 494 -45.87 24.93 10.40
N GLY A 495 -44.73 25.37 9.81
CA GLY A 495 -44.01 26.57 10.24
C GLY A 495 -44.35 27.87 9.48
N GLY A 496 -45.24 27.86 8.51
CA GLY A 496 -45.50 28.98 7.61
C GLY A 496 -46.78 29.81 7.85
N ALA A 497 -47.46 29.59 8.98
CA ALA A 497 -48.71 30.33 9.24
C ALA A 497 -48.78 30.88 10.67
N ALA A 498 -47.95 31.88 11.00
CA ALA A 498 -48.22 32.79 12.12
C ALA A 498 -47.51 34.13 11.91
N GLY A 499 -48.21 35.15 11.44
CA GLY A 499 -47.70 36.50 11.33
C GLY A 499 -48.51 37.39 10.40
N GLY A 500 -49.83 37.26 10.33
CA GLY A 500 -50.71 38.21 9.70
C GLY A 500 -51.12 39.30 10.71
N ALA A 501 -50.49 40.48 10.60
CA ALA A 501 -50.89 41.67 11.36
C ALA A 501 -52.28 42.12 10.92
N SER A 502 -53.23 42.21 11.87
CA SER A 502 -54.54 42.79 11.77
C SER A 502 -54.46 44.29 11.40
N ARG A 503 -55.04 44.71 10.30
CA ARG A 503 -55.36 46.10 10.02
C ARG A 503 -56.75 46.45 10.58
N PRO A 504 -56.97 47.65 11.19
CA PRO A 504 -58.25 48.04 11.79
C PRO A 504 -59.28 48.39 10.72
N ARG A 505 -60.51 47.90 10.93
CA ARG A 505 -61.73 48.27 10.18
C ARG A 505 -62.09 49.73 10.45
N ARG A 506 -62.26 50.53 9.39
CA ARG A 506 -63.03 51.79 9.43
C ARG A 506 -64.46 51.52 9.02
N SER A 507 -65.33 51.87 9.87
CA SER A 507 -66.79 51.94 9.70
C SER A 507 -67.18 53.18 8.89
N GLY A 508 -68.25 53.08 8.14
CA GLY A 508 -69.03 54.15 7.55
C GLY A 508 -69.43 53.77 6.13
N GLY A 509 -70.67 53.63 5.81
CA GLY A 509 -71.88 54.32 5.93
C GLY A 509 -72.63 54.14 4.61
N SER A 510 -73.80 53.62 4.71
CA SER A 510 -75.04 53.71 3.87
C SER A 510 -75.04 54.32 2.47
N GLY A 511 -75.78 53.67 1.58
CA GLY A 511 -76.56 54.35 0.62
C GLY A 511 -76.59 53.78 -0.79
N GLY A 512 -77.78 53.28 -1.18
CA GLY A 512 -78.48 53.61 -2.40
C GLY A 512 -78.36 52.67 -3.61
N ALA A 513 -79.37 51.93 -3.76
CA ALA A 513 -80.13 51.51 -4.93
C ALA A 513 -79.64 51.89 -6.33
N GLY A 514 -79.83 50.96 -7.26
CA GLY A 514 -80.01 51.37 -8.68
C GLY A 514 -79.73 50.25 -9.69
N ALA A 515 -80.74 49.69 -10.18
CA ALA A 515 -81.00 48.74 -11.23
C ALA A 515 -80.32 49.01 -12.59
N GLY A 516 -80.28 47.96 -13.40
CA GLY A 516 -80.29 48.03 -14.87
C GLY A 516 -79.10 47.37 -15.55
N GLY A 517 -79.21 46.17 -16.07
CA GLY A 517 -79.71 45.93 -17.43
C GLY A 517 -78.63 45.76 -18.42
N GLY A 518 -78.53 44.61 -19.06
CA GLY A 518 -78.40 44.47 -20.46
C GLY A 518 -77.03 44.11 -21.09
N SER A 519 -77.01 42.90 -21.48
CA SER A 519 -76.55 42.36 -22.77
C SER A 519 -75.32 42.94 -23.47
N GLY A 520 -74.47 42.01 -23.88
CA GLY A 520 -73.51 42.13 -24.95
C GLY A 520 -72.38 41.16 -24.78
#